data_3de9cf403f64ae65c86e0ed1eb22f3fb
#
_entry.id   3de9cf403f64ae65c86e0ed1eb22f3fb
#
_cell.length_a   1.000
_cell.length_b   1.000
_cell.length_c   1.000
_cell.angle_alpha   90.00
_cell.angle_beta   90.00
_cell.angle_gamma   90.00
#
_symmetry.space_group_name_H-M   'P 1'
#
loop_
_entity.id
_entity.type
_entity.pdbx_description
1 polymer ?
#
loop_
_entity_poly.entity_id
_entity_poly.type
_entity_poly.pdbx_seq_one_letter_code
_entity_poly.pdbx_strand_id
1 'polypeptide(L)'
;MKKYFVAAGICGLLFIALIIIVKNVDVSAIGPEGTSIGLSGINKDVHEATGLSLKWDDATDKLSYLAFMIGGVFALMGLLQLIARKSIAKVDKEILSLGVIYAIMGGLYVIFDKIVINYRPEILPDEKELEASFPSSHTMLACVILGTAIVLIGKYINNKNITIIVKAIFAVVLVLSVAGRLLSGVHWLTDIIGGVLISFVLIFIYAGLVKAFAESKSKRVKE
;
A
#
# COMPACT_ATOMS: atom_id res chain seq x y z
N MET A 1 -5.14 -19.94 -7.87
CA MET A 1 -6.09 -18.81 -7.81
C MET A 1 -6.78 -18.67 -6.45
N LYS A 2 -7.62 -19.63 -6.00
CA LYS A 2 -8.42 -19.54 -4.75
C LYS A 2 -7.63 -19.07 -3.52
N LYS A 3 -6.41 -19.57 -3.29
CA LYS A 3 -5.59 -19.20 -2.13
C LYS A 3 -5.31 -17.69 -1.99
N TYR A 4 -5.17 -16.96 -3.09
CA TYR A 4 -4.95 -15.51 -3.06
C TYR A 4 -6.20 -14.76 -2.61
N PHE A 5 -7.37 -15.13 -3.10
CA PHE A 5 -8.63 -14.50 -2.66
C PHE A 5 -8.97 -14.83 -1.20
N VAL A 6 -8.64 -16.04 -0.74
CA VAL A 6 -8.76 -16.39 0.69
C VAL A 6 -7.82 -15.53 1.53
N ALA A 7 -6.55 -15.37 1.12
CA ALA A 7 -5.59 -14.50 1.81
C ALA A 7 -6.07 -13.03 1.83
N ALA A 8 -6.60 -12.52 0.71
CA ALA A 8 -7.19 -11.18 0.65
C ALA A 8 -8.36 -11.05 1.65
N GLY A 9 -9.25 -12.04 1.70
CA GLY A 9 -10.36 -12.05 2.66
C GLY A 9 -9.89 -12.04 4.12
N ILE A 10 -8.88 -12.85 4.45
CA ILE A 10 -8.30 -12.87 5.81
C ILE A 10 -7.70 -11.49 6.15
N CYS A 11 -6.89 -10.90 5.27
CA CYS A 11 -6.32 -9.57 5.48
C CYS A 11 -7.40 -8.50 5.63
N GLY A 12 -8.50 -8.59 4.86
CA GLY A 12 -9.63 -7.68 4.96
C GLY A 12 -10.35 -7.80 6.31
N LEU A 13 -10.58 -9.02 6.79
CA LEU A 13 -11.18 -9.25 8.11
C LEU A 13 -10.26 -8.72 9.23
N LEU A 14 -8.95 -8.94 9.13
CA LEU A 14 -7.97 -8.41 10.09
C LEU A 14 -7.93 -6.88 10.06
N PHE A 15 -8.05 -6.25 8.89
CA PHE A 15 -8.11 -4.80 8.77
C PHE A 15 -9.36 -4.22 9.42
N ILE A 16 -10.54 -4.84 9.18
CA ILE A 16 -11.79 -4.44 9.84
C ILE A 16 -11.70 -4.63 11.35
N ALA A 17 -11.17 -5.76 11.80
CA ALA A 17 -10.95 -6.04 13.22
C ALA A 17 -10.03 -4.98 13.86
N LEU A 18 -8.95 -4.59 13.17
CA LEU A 18 -8.04 -3.54 13.64
C LEU A 18 -8.78 -2.21 13.81
N ILE A 19 -9.63 -1.80 12.86
CA ILE A 19 -10.44 -0.58 12.98
C ILE A 19 -11.33 -0.64 14.22
N ILE A 20 -12.02 -1.77 14.44
CA ILE A 20 -12.90 -1.97 15.59
C ILE A 20 -12.09 -1.87 16.88
N ILE A 21 -10.93 -2.52 16.95
CA ILE A 21 -10.07 -2.51 18.13
C ILE A 21 -9.56 -1.09 18.41
N VAL A 22 -9.04 -0.39 17.39
CA VAL A 22 -8.53 0.99 17.53
C VAL A 22 -9.63 1.96 17.99
N LYS A 23 -10.88 1.74 17.62
CA LYS A 23 -12.00 2.61 18.05
C LYS A 23 -12.50 2.31 19.46
N ASN A 24 -12.26 1.12 20.02
CA ASN A 24 -12.97 0.67 21.23
C ASN A 24 -12.05 0.14 22.35
N VAL A 25 -10.79 -0.16 22.07
CA VAL A 25 -9.89 -0.79 23.05
C VAL A 25 -8.78 0.18 23.44
N ASP A 26 -8.58 0.36 24.74
CA ASP A 26 -7.53 1.20 25.34
C ASP A 26 -7.46 2.59 24.65
N VAL A 27 -8.61 3.27 24.66
CA VAL A 27 -8.77 4.60 24.05
C VAL A 27 -8.45 5.68 25.06
N SER A 28 -7.43 6.51 24.78
CA SER A 28 -7.01 7.61 25.65
C SER A 28 -6.63 8.86 24.85
N ALA A 29 -6.73 10.02 25.47
CA ALA A 29 -6.43 11.32 24.87
C ALA A 29 -4.90 11.59 24.85
N ILE A 30 -4.17 10.82 24.03
CA ILE A 30 -2.72 10.91 23.88
C ILE A 30 -2.26 11.65 22.61
N GLY A 31 -3.18 11.94 21.70
CA GLY A 31 -2.87 12.69 20.47
C GLY A 31 -2.89 14.21 20.68
N PRO A 32 -2.44 14.98 19.67
CA PRO A 32 -2.40 16.44 19.73
C PRO A 32 -3.81 17.00 20.00
N GLU A 33 -3.87 18.13 20.70
CA GLU A 33 -5.10 18.78 21.12
C GLU A 33 -6.06 17.88 21.91
N GLY A 34 -5.53 16.81 22.53
CA GLY A 34 -6.33 15.85 23.30
C GLY A 34 -7.14 14.88 22.46
N THR A 35 -6.76 14.66 21.21
CA THR A 35 -7.41 13.66 20.35
C THR A 35 -7.26 12.25 20.92
N SER A 36 -8.35 11.49 20.85
CA SER A 36 -8.42 10.13 21.39
C SER A 36 -7.82 9.13 20.40
N ILE A 37 -6.88 8.30 20.89
CA ILE A 37 -6.19 7.27 20.13
C ILE A 37 -6.43 5.92 20.80
N GLY A 38 -6.84 4.94 20.01
CA GLY A 38 -7.01 3.57 20.53
C GLY A 38 -5.73 2.79 20.56
N LEU A 39 -5.70 1.69 21.32
CA LEU A 39 -4.48 0.97 21.65
C LEU A 39 -3.39 1.94 22.14
N SER A 40 -3.82 2.86 23.01
CA SER A 40 -3.05 4.03 23.40
C SER A 40 -1.72 3.67 24.06
N GLY A 41 -1.69 2.62 24.87
CA GLY A 41 -0.47 2.14 25.52
C GLY A 41 0.61 1.79 24.51
N ILE A 42 0.36 0.86 23.61
CA ILE A 42 1.37 0.44 22.63
C ILE A 42 1.70 1.53 21.60
N ASN A 43 0.71 2.34 21.19
CA ASN A 43 0.96 3.44 20.26
C ASN A 43 1.87 4.48 20.89
N LYS A 44 1.63 4.83 22.16
CA LYS A 44 2.45 5.76 22.93
C LYS A 44 3.87 5.22 23.12
N ASP A 45 4.02 3.99 23.60
CA ASP A 45 5.33 3.38 23.86
C ASP A 45 6.20 3.34 22.60
N VAL A 46 5.61 2.99 21.45
CA VAL A 46 6.33 2.97 20.18
C VAL A 46 6.68 4.39 19.73
N HIS A 47 5.76 5.34 19.84
CA HIS A 47 6.01 6.73 19.46
C HIS A 47 7.09 7.37 20.35
N GLU A 48 7.08 7.13 21.65
CA GLU A 48 8.12 7.61 22.57
C GLU A 48 9.50 6.99 22.24
N ALA A 49 9.52 5.72 21.81
CA ALA A 49 10.77 5.05 21.43
C ALA A 49 11.34 5.53 20.08
N THR A 50 10.50 5.90 19.12
CA THR A 50 10.92 6.39 17.79
C THR A 50 11.15 7.89 17.78
N GLY A 51 10.30 8.65 18.49
CA GLY A 51 10.23 10.10 18.41
C GLY A 51 9.85 10.62 17.04
N LEU A 52 9.71 11.94 16.88
CA LEU A 52 9.54 12.57 15.58
C LEU A 52 10.88 12.76 14.87
N SER A 53 11.01 12.26 13.67
CA SER A 53 12.20 12.40 12.84
C SER A 53 11.86 12.87 11.42
N LEU A 54 11.96 14.16 11.17
CA LEU A 54 11.75 14.75 9.84
C LEU A 54 12.74 14.21 8.79
N LYS A 55 13.91 13.71 9.20
CA LYS A 55 14.86 13.06 8.27
C LYS A 55 14.32 11.75 7.74
N TRP A 56 13.71 10.93 8.59
CA TRP A 56 13.06 9.70 8.15
C TRP A 56 11.79 9.98 7.37
N ASP A 57 11.05 11.03 7.71
CA ASP A 57 9.89 11.49 6.96
C ASP A 57 10.28 11.86 5.53
N ASP A 58 11.22 12.78 5.33
CA ASP A 58 11.75 13.17 4.01
C ASP A 58 12.33 11.98 3.21
N ALA A 59 13.03 11.05 3.89
CA ALA A 59 13.55 9.86 3.23
C ALA A 59 12.43 8.95 2.70
N THR A 60 11.36 8.75 3.49
CA THR A 60 10.22 7.92 3.07
C THR A 60 9.36 8.60 2.01
N ASP A 61 9.29 9.92 1.99
CA ASP A 61 8.66 10.67 0.91
C ASP A 61 9.40 10.45 -0.42
N LYS A 62 10.74 10.50 -0.41
CA LYS A 62 11.55 10.18 -1.60
C LYS A 62 11.34 8.74 -2.07
N LEU A 63 11.22 7.76 -1.15
CA LEU A 63 10.86 6.39 -1.50
C LEU A 63 9.45 6.28 -2.09
N SER A 64 8.51 7.10 -1.62
CA SER A 64 7.17 7.18 -2.18
C SER A 64 7.18 7.76 -3.60
N TYR A 65 7.99 8.78 -3.90
CA TYR A 65 8.19 9.27 -5.27
C TYR A 65 8.77 8.19 -6.18
N LEU A 66 9.73 7.39 -5.68
CA LEU A 66 10.25 6.25 -6.44
C LEU A 66 9.14 5.22 -6.74
N ALA A 67 8.29 4.90 -5.75
CA ALA A 67 7.16 4.03 -5.97
C ALA A 67 6.18 4.60 -7.02
N PHE A 68 5.86 5.90 -6.95
CA PHE A 68 5.05 6.57 -7.97
C PHE A 68 5.65 6.48 -9.37
N MET A 69 6.98 6.67 -9.50
CA MET A 69 7.66 6.52 -10.80
C MET A 69 7.51 5.10 -11.34
N ILE A 70 7.63 4.08 -10.49
CA ILE A 70 7.42 2.67 -10.89
C ILE A 70 5.98 2.45 -11.35
N GLY A 71 4.98 2.97 -10.62
CA GLY A 71 3.58 2.94 -11.02
C GLY A 71 3.35 3.65 -12.35
N GLY A 72 4.00 4.79 -12.56
CA GLY A 72 3.98 5.58 -13.81
C GLY A 72 4.55 4.82 -15.00
N VAL A 73 5.60 4.01 -14.81
CA VAL A 73 6.12 3.13 -15.88
C VAL A 73 5.06 2.14 -16.35
N PHE A 74 4.32 1.50 -15.44
CA PHE A 74 3.24 0.58 -15.82
C PHE A 74 2.06 1.33 -16.49
N ALA A 75 1.73 2.52 -16.03
CA ALA A 75 0.71 3.36 -16.67
C ALA A 75 1.12 3.74 -18.09
N LEU A 76 2.39 4.14 -18.28
CA LEU A 76 2.95 4.43 -19.61
C LEU A 76 2.94 3.19 -20.50
N MET A 77 3.30 2.02 -19.97
CA MET A 77 3.21 0.76 -20.72
C MET A 77 1.77 0.49 -21.19
N GLY A 78 0.78 0.71 -20.34
CA GLY A 78 -0.63 0.59 -20.69
C GLY A 78 -1.05 1.56 -21.80
N LEU A 79 -0.62 2.81 -21.70
CA LEU A 79 -0.88 3.84 -22.70
C LEU A 79 -0.25 3.49 -24.05
N LEU A 80 1.03 3.07 -24.07
CA LEU A 80 1.72 2.65 -25.30
C LEU A 80 1.05 1.43 -25.93
N GLN A 81 0.60 0.44 -25.14
CA GLN A 81 -0.18 -0.68 -25.66
C GLN A 81 -1.52 -0.23 -26.24
N LEU A 82 -2.21 0.72 -25.59
CA LEU A 82 -3.48 1.25 -26.09
C LEU A 82 -3.30 1.96 -27.44
N ILE A 83 -2.29 2.80 -27.56
CA ILE A 83 -1.97 3.54 -28.79
C ILE A 83 -1.60 2.56 -29.92
N ALA A 84 -0.70 1.62 -29.64
CA ALA A 84 -0.23 0.65 -30.65
C ALA A 84 -1.32 -0.30 -31.13
N ARG A 85 -2.17 -0.76 -30.20
CA ARG A 85 -3.20 -1.77 -30.48
C ARG A 85 -4.57 -1.16 -30.82
N LYS A 86 -4.74 0.17 -30.65
CA LYS A 86 -5.95 0.96 -30.95
C LYS A 86 -7.25 0.43 -30.30
N SER A 87 -7.14 -0.29 -29.19
CA SER A 87 -8.30 -0.86 -28.48
C SER A 87 -7.94 -1.20 -27.05
N ILE A 88 -8.76 -0.75 -26.10
CA ILE A 88 -8.59 -1.06 -24.68
C ILE A 88 -8.71 -2.59 -24.42
N ALA A 89 -9.57 -3.29 -25.16
CA ALA A 89 -9.73 -4.75 -25.06
C ALA A 89 -8.47 -5.54 -25.45
N LYS A 90 -7.55 -4.91 -26.17
CA LYS A 90 -6.27 -5.50 -26.57
C LYS A 90 -5.12 -5.14 -25.64
N VAL A 91 -5.30 -4.21 -24.68
CA VAL A 91 -4.31 -3.95 -23.64
C VAL A 91 -4.19 -5.18 -22.73
N ASP A 92 -2.99 -5.44 -22.23
CA ASP A 92 -2.76 -6.57 -21.32
C ASP A 92 -3.69 -6.47 -20.10
N LYS A 93 -4.44 -7.55 -19.83
CA LYS A 93 -5.43 -7.57 -18.74
C LYS A 93 -4.80 -7.29 -17.38
N GLU A 94 -3.55 -7.70 -17.20
CA GLU A 94 -2.79 -7.44 -15.98
C GLU A 94 -2.53 -5.95 -15.79
N ILE A 95 -2.24 -5.20 -16.87
CA ILE A 95 -2.07 -3.74 -16.81
C ILE A 95 -3.40 -3.04 -16.53
N LEU A 96 -4.48 -3.47 -17.19
CA LEU A 96 -5.81 -2.91 -16.92
C LEU A 96 -6.24 -3.16 -15.47
N SER A 97 -6.02 -4.38 -14.95
CA SER A 97 -6.32 -4.71 -13.56
C SER A 97 -5.47 -3.91 -12.58
N LEU A 98 -4.21 -3.64 -12.93
CA LEU A 98 -3.33 -2.79 -12.13
C LEU A 98 -3.88 -1.37 -12.01
N GLY A 99 -4.36 -0.79 -13.12
CA GLY A 99 -5.03 0.51 -13.12
C GLY A 99 -6.26 0.54 -12.20
N VAL A 100 -7.07 -0.53 -12.21
CA VAL A 100 -8.22 -0.65 -11.29
C VAL A 100 -7.76 -0.72 -9.83
N ILE A 101 -6.72 -1.49 -9.51
CA ILE A 101 -6.17 -1.58 -8.15
C ILE A 101 -5.66 -0.21 -7.68
N TYR A 102 -4.97 0.55 -8.53
CA TYR A 102 -4.49 1.88 -8.18
C TYR A 102 -5.63 2.90 -8.02
N ALA A 103 -6.69 2.78 -8.83
CA ALA A 103 -7.90 3.59 -8.64
C ALA A 103 -8.59 3.28 -7.30
N ILE A 104 -8.70 2.00 -6.92
CA ILE A 104 -9.24 1.61 -5.60
C ILE A 104 -8.35 2.15 -4.48
N MET A 105 -7.03 2.03 -4.58
CA MET A 105 -6.07 2.59 -3.61
C MET A 105 -6.28 4.10 -3.43
N GLY A 106 -6.40 4.86 -4.53
CA GLY A 106 -6.68 6.29 -4.48
C GLY A 106 -8.05 6.61 -3.85
N GLY A 107 -9.07 5.81 -4.14
CA GLY A 107 -10.37 5.92 -3.51
C GLY A 107 -10.32 5.67 -1.99
N LEU A 108 -9.59 4.65 -1.56
CA LEU A 108 -9.37 4.38 -0.12
C LEU A 108 -8.65 5.54 0.56
N TYR A 109 -7.63 6.13 -0.08
CA TYR A 109 -6.97 7.34 0.44
C TYR A 109 -8.00 8.45 0.72
N VAL A 110 -8.84 8.78 -0.26
CA VAL A 110 -9.87 9.84 -0.11
C VAL A 110 -10.90 9.48 0.96
N ILE A 111 -11.31 8.21 1.05
CA ILE A 111 -12.27 7.75 2.07
C ILE A 111 -11.71 7.95 3.48
N PHE A 112 -10.48 7.51 3.73
CA PHE A 112 -9.88 7.59 5.06
C PHE A 112 -9.37 8.99 5.43
N ASP A 113 -9.14 9.85 4.44
CA ASP A 113 -8.94 11.28 4.67
C ASP A 113 -10.22 11.95 5.22
N LYS A 114 -11.40 11.52 4.76
CA LYS A 114 -12.71 12.05 5.22
C LYS A 114 -13.27 11.32 6.45
N ILE A 115 -13.04 10.01 6.55
CA ILE A 115 -13.49 9.19 7.67
C ILE A 115 -12.31 8.98 8.61
N VAL A 116 -12.09 9.95 9.50
CA VAL A 116 -10.95 9.93 10.41
C VAL A 116 -11.10 8.82 11.46
N ILE A 117 -10.13 7.91 11.50
CA ILE A 117 -9.99 6.88 12.54
C ILE A 117 -9.05 7.36 13.65
N ASN A 118 -7.84 7.79 13.30
CA ASN A 118 -6.87 8.45 14.15
C ASN A 118 -6.40 9.76 13.52
N TYR A 119 -5.93 10.70 14.35
CA TYR A 119 -5.10 11.82 13.92
C TYR A 119 -3.61 11.48 14.09
N ARG A 120 -2.72 12.20 13.42
CA ARG A 120 -1.27 12.03 13.57
C ARG A 120 -0.82 12.22 15.00
N PRO A 121 0.32 11.60 15.41
CA PRO A 121 0.90 11.81 16.75
C PRO A 121 1.24 13.27 17.06
N GLU A 122 1.64 14.00 16.04
CA GLU A 122 2.07 15.40 16.15
C GLU A 122 1.59 16.22 14.96
N ILE A 123 1.39 17.53 15.18
CA ILE A 123 1.16 18.51 14.11
C ILE A 123 2.53 18.85 13.53
N LEU A 124 2.71 18.57 12.23
CA LEU A 124 3.99 18.80 11.55
C LEU A 124 4.26 20.30 11.41
N PRO A 125 5.54 20.75 11.34
CA PRO A 125 5.90 22.16 11.31
C PRO A 125 5.26 22.99 10.19
N ASP A 126 4.99 22.34 9.04
CA ASP A 126 4.38 22.97 7.87
C ASP A 126 2.84 22.88 7.86
N GLU A 127 2.26 22.17 8.82
CA GLU A 127 0.81 21.98 8.97
C GLU A 127 0.23 22.88 10.06
N LYS A 128 -1.03 23.28 9.89
CA LYS A 128 -1.75 24.13 10.86
C LYS A 128 -2.92 23.43 11.52
N GLU A 129 -3.30 22.28 10.99
CA GLU A 129 -4.50 21.55 11.41
C GLU A 129 -4.16 20.08 11.69
N LEU A 130 -5.06 19.42 12.40
CA LEU A 130 -4.97 17.98 12.64
C LEU A 130 -5.18 17.21 11.36
N GLU A 131 -4.25 16.32 11.03
CA GLU A 131 -4.33 15.45 9.85
C GLU A 131 -4.77 14.03 10.21
N ALA A 132 -5.64 13.45 9.36
CA ALA A 132 -5.97 12.04 9.43
C ALA A 132 -4.73 11.17 9.21
N SER A 133 -4.53 10.15 10.06
CA SER A 133 -3.33 9.30 10.00
C SER A 133 -3.60 7.85 9.63
N PHE A 134 -4.79 7.33 9.93
CA PHE A 134 -5.11 5.91 9.72
C PHE A 134 -5.94 5.67 8.43
N PRO A 135 -5.59 4.68 7.63
CA PRO A 135 -4.30 3.97 7.61
C PRO A 135 -3.20 4.84 6.97
N SER A 136 -1.94 4.58 7.30
CA SER A 136 -0.83 5.34 6.70
C SER A 136 -0.84 5.26 5.17
N SER A 137 -1.08 6.40 4.53
CA SER A 137 -1.20 6.52 3.07
C SER A 137 0.11 6.22 2.36
N HIS A 138 1.25 6.68 2.88
CA HIS A 138 2.58 6.38 2.34
C HIS A 138 2.92 4.89 2.44
N THR A 139 2.57 4.25 3.57
CA THR A 139 2.72 2.79 3.72
C THR A 139 1.85 2.05 2.71
N MET A 140 0.58 2.44 2.57
CA MET A 140 -0.33 1.83 1.61
C MET A 140 0.17 1.99 0.17
N LEU A 141 0.58 3.18 -0.21
CA LEU A 141 1.10 3.49 -1.55
C LEU A 141 2.34 2.66 -1.88
N ALA A 142 3.37 2.69 -1.01
CA ALA A 142 4.60 1.93 -1.23
C ALA A 142 4.32 0.43 -1.32
N CYS A 143 3.53 -0.13 -0.39
CA CYS A 143 3.19 -1.54 -0.38
C CYS A 143 2.41 -1.97 -1.63
N VAL A 144 1.35 -1.23 -2.02
CA VAL A 144 0.52 -1.59 -3.17
C VAL A 144 1.32 -1.50 -4.46
N ILE A 145 2.03 -0.41 -4.70
CA ILE A 145 2.75 -0.23 -5.97
C ILE A 145 3.91 -1.22 -6.08
N LEU A 146 4.78 -1.30 -5.07
CA LEU A 146 5.93 -2.20 -5.12
C LEU A 146 5.51 -3.67 -5.04
N GLY A 147 4.51 -4.01 -4.22
CA GLY A 147 3.98 -5.36 -4.11
C GLY A 147 3.36 -5.86 -5.41
N THR A 148 2.55 -5.04 -6.09
CA THR A 148 1.98 -5.40 -7.39
C THR A 148 3.04 -5.43 -8.50
N ALA A 149 4.06 -4.56 -8.44
CA ALA A 149 5.20 -4.60 -9.33
C ALA A 149 5.99 -5.91 -9.18
N ILE A 150 6.22 -6.39 -7.96
CA ILE A 150 6.86 -7.70 -7.70
C ILE A 150 6.06 -8.84 -8.33
N VAL A 151 4.73 -8.78 -8.28
CA VAL A 151 3.86 -9.79 -8.92
C VAL A 151 4.00 -9.75 -10.44
N LEU A 152 4.03 -8.55 -11.02
CA LEU A 152 3.88 -8.35 -12.47
C LEU A 152 5.19 -8.40 -13.25
N ILE A 153 6.30 -7.91 -12.67
CA ILE A 153 7.54 -7.62 -13.41
C ILE A 153 8.11 -8.83 -14.17
N GLY A 154 7.93 -10.03 -13.63
CA GLY A 154 8.37 -11.27 -14.27
C GLY A 154 7.67 -11.60 -15.60
N LYS A 155 6.58 -10.91 -15.93
CA LYS A 155 5.93 -11.03 -17.25
C LYS A 155 6.69 -10.25 -18.33
N TYR A 156 7.39 -9.19 -17.95
CA TYR A 156 8.03 -8.26 -18.90
C TYR A 156 9.56 -8.39 -18.97
N ILE A 157 10.17 -9.06 -18.00
CA ILE A 157 11.61 -9.32 -17.98
C ILE A 157 11.83 -10.81 -18.28
N ASN A 158 12.40 -11.11 -19.46
CA ASN A 158 12.66 -12.50 -19.88
C ASN A 158 13.82 -13.17 -19.11
N ASN A 159 14.80 -12.37 -18.65
CA ASN A 159 15.94 -12.89 -17.92
C ASN A 159 15.55 -13.14 -16.44
N LYS A 160 15.60 -14.41 -16.03
CA LYS A 160 15.22 -14.85 -14.69
C LYS A 160 16.07 -14.20 -13.59
N ASN A 161 17.37 -14.06 -13.80
CA ASN A 161 18.28 -13.48 -12.82
C ASN A 161 17.98 -11.99 -12.63
N ILE A 162 17.77 -11.26 -13.71
CA ILE A 162 17.38 -9.84 -13.67
C ILE A 162 16.03 -9.70 -12.98
N THR A 163 15.07 -10.56 -13.27
CA THR A 163 13.75 -10.56 -12.60
C THR A 163 13.89 -10.74 -11.09
N ILE A 164 14.73 -11.66 -10.63
CA ILE A 164 14.97 -11.89 -9.19
C ILE A 164 15.61 -10.67 -8.56
N ILE A 165 16.63 -10.09 -9.17
CA ILE A 165 17.31 -8.88 -8.66
C ILE A 165 16.33 -7.71 -8.55
N VAL A 166 15.54 -7.44 -9.59
CA VAL A 166 14.56 -6.34 -9.57
C VAL A 166 13.49 -6.56 -8.50
N LYS A 167 12.98 -7.78 -8.34
CA LYS A 167 12.05 -8.11 -7.25
C LYS A 167 12.67 -7.91 -5.87
N ALA A 168 13.93 -8.30 -5.69
CA ALA A 168 14.65 -8.11 -4.43
C ALA A 168 14.82 -6.61 -4.12
N ILE A 169 15.18 -5.79 -5.12
CA ILE A 169 15.27 -4.33 -4.96
C ILE A 169 13.90 -3.76 -4.54
N PHE A 170 12.81 -4.12 -5.22
CA PHE A 170 11.48 -3.65 -4.85
C PHE A 170 11.08 -4.08 -3.45
N ALA A 171 11.41 -5.31 -3.04
CA ALA A 171 11.14 -5.78 -1.69
C ALA A 171 11.94 -5.01 -0.64
N VAL A 172 13.22 -4.72 -0.89
CA VAL A 172 14.06 -3.91 0.00
C VAL A 172 13.50 -2.49 0.13
N VAL A 173 13.17 -1.84 -0.98
CA VAL A 173 12.57 -0.49 -0.98
C VAL A 173 11.25 -0.49 -0.21
N LEU A 174 10.40 -1.50 -0.39
CA LEU A 174 9.15 -1.66 0.35
C LEU A 174 9.40 -1.74 1.86
N VAL A 175 10.31 -2.62 2.29
CA VAL A 175 10.63 -2.78 3.71
C VAL A 175 11.19 -1.48 4.30
N LEU A 176 12.08 -0.81 3.57
CA LEU A 176 12.65 0.48 4.01
C LEU A 176 11.56 1.57 4.09
N SER A 177 10.60 1.59 3.15
CA SER A 177 9.48 2.53 3.20
C SER A 177 8.61 2.32 4.43
N VAL A 178 8.23 1.07 4.74
CA VAL A 178 7.39 0.74 5.91
C VAL A 178 8.15 1.01 7.21
N ALA A 179 9.38 0.51 7.34
CA ALA A 179 10.19 0.70 8.54
C ALA A 179 10.54 2.19 8.74
N GLY A 180 10.94 2.89 7.68
CA GLY A 180 11.24 4.31 7.73
C GLY A 180 10.02 5.15 8.13
N ARG A 181 8.82 4.78 7.68
CA ARG A 181 7.58 5.46 8.05
C ARG A 181 7.24 5.25 9.54
N LEU A 182 7.54 4.08 10.10
CA LEU A 182 7.45 3.86 11.54
C LEU A 182 8.50 4.69 12.30
N LEU A 183 9.76 4.71 11.82
CA LEU A 183 10.86 5.45 12.45
C LEU A 183 10.74 6.97 12.29
N SER A 184 9.91 7.46 11.36
CA SER A 184 9.64 8.90 11.24
C SER A 184 8.79 9.45 12.38
N GLY A 185 8.02 8.58 13.07
CA GLY A 185 7.16 8.99 14.18
C GLY A 185 5.95 9.84 13.77
N VAL A 186 5.70 10.05 12.48
CA VAL A 186 4.54 10.83 11.97
C VAL A 186 3.24 10.01 11.94
N HIS A 187 3.31 8.73 12.28
CA HIS A 187 2.18 7.81 12.36
C HIS A 187 2.25 6.95 13.60
N TRP A 188 1.09 6.59 14.12
CA TRP A 188 0.99 5.56 15.14
C TRP A 188 1.34 4.18 14.56
N LEU A 189 1.80 3.25 15.41
CA LEU A 189 2.03 1.87 15.00
C LEU A 189 0.81 1.25 14.32
N THR A 190 -0.38 1.51 14.85
CA THR A 190 -1.65 1.01 14.30
C THR A 190 -1.94 1.51 12.90
N ASP A 191 -1.52 2.73 12.55
CA ASP A 191 -1.71 3.31 11.22
C ASP A 191 -0.84 2.57 10.19
N ILE A 192 0.40 2.23 10.58
CA ILE A 192 1.33 1.45 9.75
C ILE A 192 0.78 0.04 9.52
N ILE A 193 0.34 -0.64 10.60
CA ILE A 193 -0.27 -1.98 10.49
C ILE A 193 -1.52 -1.93 9.60
N GLY A 194 -2.37 -0.92 9.76
CA GLY A 194 -3.54 -0.70 8.91
C GLY A 194 -3.15 -0.54 7.44
N GLY A 195 -2.15 0.30 7.13
CA GLY A 195 -1.61 0.50 5.79
C GLY A 195 -1.09 -0.80 5.16
N VAL A 196 -0.38 -1.62 5.92
CA VAL A 196 0.12 -2.93 5.46
C VAL A 196 -1.04 -3.91 5.20
N LEU A 197 -2.00 -4.02 6.12
CA LEU A 197 -3.12 -4.96 5.98
C LEU A 197 -3.98 -4.66 4.76
N ILE A 198 -4.39 -3.40 4.57
CA ILE A 198 -5.21 -3.02 3.42
C ILE A 198 -4.44 -3.19 2.10
N SER A 199 -3.12 -2.96 2.12
CA SER A 199 -2.26 -3.20 0.97
C SER A 199 -2.21 -4.68 0.59
N PHE A 200 -2.08 -5.58 1.55
CA PHE A 200 -2.12 -7.02 1.28
C PHE A 200 -3.45 -7.48 0.70
N VAL A 201 -4.58 -6.88 1.10
CA VAL A 201 -5.87 -7.12 0.44
C VAL A 201 -5.75 -6.86 -1.06
N LEU A 202 -5.27 -5.67 -1.45
CA LEU A 202 -5.16 -5.25 -2.85
C LEU A 202 -4.13 -6.08 -3.62
N ILE A 203 -2.96 -6.36 -3.02
CA ILE A 203 -1.90 -7.16 -3.64
C ILE A 203 -2.38 -8.60 -3.89
N PHE A 204 -3.07 -9.23 -2.93
CA PHE A 204 -3.56 -10.59 -3.09
C PHE A 204 -4.72 -10.67 -4.10
N ILE A 205 -5.62 -9.69 -4.15
CA ILE A 205 -6.62 -9.59 -5.21
C ILE A 205 -5.92 -9.52 -6.57
N TYR A 206 -4.94 -8.63 -6.73
CA TYR A 206 -4.18 -8.47 -7.96
C TYR A 206 -3.45 -9.77 -8.37
N ALA A 207 -2.74 -10.41 -7.44
CA ALA A 207 -2.04 -11.68 -7.69
C ALA A 207 -3.02 -12.80 -8.09
N GLY A 208 -4.20 -12.83 -7.50
CA GLY A 208 -5.28 -13.74 -7.87
C GLY A 208 -5.76 -13.53 -9.30
N LEU A 209 -5.95 -12.27 -9.72
CA LEU A 209 -6.35 -11.91 -11.09
C LEU A 209 -5.26 -12.27 -12.10
N VAL A 210 -4.00 -11.92 -11.85
CA VAL A 210 -2.86 -12.27 -12.71
C VAL A 210 -2.78 -13.80 -12.90
N LYS A 211 -2.94 -14.57 -11.83
CA LYS A 211 -2.96 -16.03 -11.90
C LYS A 211 -4.16 -16.56 -12.72
N ALA A 212 -5.34 -15.97 -12.56
CA ALA A 212 -6.54 -16.34 -13.33
C ALA A 212 -6.36 -16.11 -14.83
N PHE A 213 -5.75 -14.99 -15.22
CA PHE A 213 -5.48 -14.68 -16.62
C PHE A 213 -4.47 -15.67 -17.23
N ALA A 214 -3.43 -16.04 -16.49
CA ALA A 214 -2.45 -17.03 -16.94
C ALA A 214 -3.09 -18.41 -17.14
N GLU A 215 -3.95 -18.86 -16.23
CA GLU A 215 -4.67 -20.14 -16.31
C GLU A 215 -5.64 -20.16 -17.51
N SER A 216 -6.39 -19.07 -17.73
CA SER A 216 -7.30 -18.93 -18.88
C SER A 216 -6.59 -18.98 -20.22
N LYS A 217 -5.42 -18.32 -20.32
CA LYS A 217 -4.60 -18.35 -21.54
C LYS A 217 -4.07 -19.76 -21.85
N SER A 218 -3.62 -20.50 -20.82
CA SER A 218 -3.12 -21.87 -20.97
C SER A 218 -4.19 -22.87 -21.43
N LYS A 219 -5.45 -22.69 -21.04
CA LYS A 219 -6.58 -23.52 -21.49
C LYS A 219 -6.86 -23.31 -22.97
N ARG A 220 -6.93 -22.05 -23.43
CA ARG A 220 -7.21 -21.72 -24.85
C ARG A 220 -6.13 -22.18 -25.83
N VAL A 221 -4.92 -22.44 -25.37
CA VAL A 221 -3.82 -22.95 -26.24
C VAL A 221 -3.88 -24.48 -26.37
N LYS A 222 -4.61 -25.16 -25.48
CA LYS A 222 -4.76 -26.62 -25.46
C LYS A 222 -6.03 -27.12 -26.20
N GLU A 223 -6.96 -26.21 -26.48
CA GLU A 223 -8.15 -26.40 -27.32
C GLU A 223 -7.83 -26.02 -28.78
#